data_28d6a049bc8cb282a7cb63250c460bf1
#
_entry.id   28d6a049bc8cb282a7cb63250c460bf1
#
_cell.length_a   1.000
_cell.length_b   1.000
_cell.length_c   1.000
_cell.angle_alpha   90.00
_cell.angle_beta   90.00
_cell.angle_gamma   90.00
#
_symmetry.space_group_name_H-M   'P 1'
#
loop_
_entity.id
_entity.type
_entity.pdbx_description
1 polymer ?
#
loop_
_entity_poly.entity_id
_entity_poly.type
_entity_poly.pdbx_seq_one_letter_code
_entity_poly.pdbx_strand_id
1 'polypeptide(L)'
;QIHLERYGQWVVEKEITITGKTTTQYLASVIVDNLPPRPFGIRMIRVTADSTTDQLQNNTVWSSYTEIIDVRQRYPNTAVIGLQVESEQFGSQQVTRNYHFFGRIIHVPSNYDPVARTYSGIWDGTFKPAYSNNPAWCLWDVLTHPRYGMGQRIGAADVDRWALYAIGQYCDQMVPDGFGGTEPRMTFNAYLAQQRKAWDVLTDFCSAMRCMPVWNGQMMTFVQDRPSDTVWTYTRSNVVMSDEGTPFRYSFSARKDRHNAVEVNWIDPDNGWQTSTELVEDTVAISHYGRNLVKMDAFGCTSRGQAHRAGLWLIKTELLETQTVDFSVGAEGLRHVPGDVIEVCDEDYAGISLGGRILSVDRARRILTLDREITLPSSGTTLISLVDGEGLPVSVDVQSVTDGVQVQVSRIPDGVAEYSVWGLKLPSLRQRLFRCVAVRENDDGTYA
;
A
#
# COMPACT_ATOMS: atom_id res chain seq x y z
N GLN A 1 -30.42 44.99 33.29
CA GLN A 1 -30.71 43.85 34.15
C GLN A 1 -30.89 42.58 33.32
N ILE A 2 -30.37 41.49 33.81
CA ILE A 2 -30.58 40.14 33.25
C ILE A 2 -31.51 39.38 34.20
N HIS A 3 -32.60 38.89 33.67
CA HIS A 3 -33.60 38.15 34.42
C HIS A 3 -33.62 36.70 33.93
N LEU A 4 -33.77 35.77 34.87
CA LEU A 4 -34.03 34.36 34.59
C LEU A 4 -35.46 34.00 35.08
N GLU A 5 -36.10 33.14 34.32
CA GLU A 5 -37.35 32.56 34.74
C GLU A 5 -37.09 31.40 35.72
N ARG A 6 -37.53 31.56 36.96
CA ARG A 6 -37.44 30.53 38.01
C ARG A 6 -38.83 30.21 38.53
N TYR A 7 -39.25 28.98 38.40
CA TYR A 7 -40.58 28.52 38.86
C TYR A 7 -41.74 29.41 38.33
N GLY A 8 -41.65 29.83 37.08
CA GLY A 8 -42.66 30.70 36.46
C GLY A 8 -42.58 32.17 36.85
N GLN A 9 -41.60 32.57 37.62
CA GLN A 9 -41.37 33.96 38.04
C GLN A 9 -40.09 34.52 37.49
N TRP A 10 -40.13 35.79 37.08
CA TRP A 10 -38.94 36.49 36.58
C TRP A 10 -38.14 37.08 37.74
N VAL A 11 -36.93 36.59 37.94
CA VAL A 11 -36.03 37.04 39.01
C VAL A 11 -34.84 37.77 38.38
N VAL A 12 -34.46 38.92 38.94
CA VAL A 12 -33.23 39.63 38.55
C VAL A 12 -32.05 38.81 39.03
N GLU A 13 -31.30 38.28 38.10
CA GLU A 13 -30.12 37.48 38.42
C GLU A 13 -28.86 38.36 38.46
N LYS A 14 -28.76 39.33 37.54
CA LYS A 14 -27.60 40.19 37.47
C LYS A 14 -27.96 41.59 36.99
N GLU A 15 -27.37 42.59 37.64
CA GLU A 15 -27.45 43.98 37.22
C GLU A 15 -26.06 44.44 36.73
N ILE A 16 -26.03 45.06 35.56
CA ILE A 16 -24.81 45.47 34.92
C ILE A 16 -24.89 46.97 34.67
N THR A 17 -23.85 47.67 35.05
CA THR A 17 -23.69 49.07 34.71
C THR A 17 -22.52 49.24 33.77
N ILE A 18 -22.77 49.72 32.57
CA ILE A 18 -21.74 50.02 31.60
C ILE A 18 -21.57 51.54 31.58
N THR A 19 -20.38 51.98 31.97
CA THR A 19 -20.03 53.41 32.00
C THR A 19 -18.90 53.68 31.01
N GLY A 20 -18.94 54.78 30.30
CA GLY A 20 -17.90 55.16 29.34
C GLY A 20 -18.47 55.84 28.12
N LYS A 21 -17.60 56.34 27.28
CA LYS A 21 -17.92 56.96 26.01
C LYS A 21 -17.07 56.33 24.93
N THR A 22 -17.70 55.89 23.84
CA THR A 22 -17.00 55.29 22.67
C THR A 22 -17.63 55.86 21.41
N THR A 23 -16.83 55.91 20.35
CA THR A 23 -17.28 56.31 19.00
C THR A 23 -17.67 55.11 18.14
N THR A 24 -17.49 53.89 18.65
CA THR A 24 -17.77 52.62 17.96
C THR A 24 -18.67 51.75 18.81
N GLN A 25 -19.14 50.65 18.25
CA GLN A 25 -19.88 49.63 19.02
C GLN A 25 -19.02 49.10 20.16
N TYR A 26 -19.59 49.05 21.35
CA TYR A 26 -18.94 48.44 22.51
C TYR A 26 -19.59 47.10 22.85
N LEU A 27 -18.79 46.06 22.91
CA LEU A 27 -19.22 44.71 23.27
C LEU A 27 -18.89 44.43 24.73
N ALA A 28 -19.88 44.05 25.49
CA ALA A 28 -19.72 43.60 26.88
C ALA A 28 -20.22 42.17 27.02
N SER A 29 -19.44 41.33 27.68
CA SER A 29 -19.81 39.96 28.03
C SER A 29 -20.17 39.84 29.49
N VAL A 30 -21.21 39.10 29.79
CA VAL A 30 -21.65 38.86 31.17
C VAL A 30 -21.88 37.37 31.38
N ILE A 31 -21.22 36.81 32.37
CA ILE A 31 -21.41 35.43 32.76
C ILE A 31 -22.51 35.35 33.82
N VAL A 32 -23.49 34.50 33.60
CA VAL A 32 -24.58 34.21 34.51
C VAL A 32 -24.44 32.77 34.98
N ASP A 33 -24.28 32.64 36.32
CA ASP A 33 -24.11 31.35 36.98
C ASP A 33 -25.44 30.85 37.56
N ASN A 34 -25.46 29.65 38.11
CA ASN A 34 -26.61 29.06 38.80
C ASN A 34 -27.90 29.05 37.97
N LEU A 35 -27.81 28.60 36.71
CA LEU A 35 -28.96 28.53 35.83
C LEU A 35 -30.01 27.53 36.35
N PRO A 36 -31.33 27.85 36.19
CA PRO A 36 -32.39 26.92 36.55
C PRO A 36 -32.43 25.68 35.65
N PRO A 37 -33.12 24.61 36.05
CA PRO A 37 -33.33 23.44 35.15
C PRO A 37 -34.00 23.86 33.84
N ARG A 38 -33.62 23.23 32.76
CA ARG A 38 -34.18 23.48 31.43
C ARG A 38 -35.58 22.85 31.29
N PRO A 39 -36.45 23.47 30.47
CA PRO A 39 -36.31 24.76 29.79
C PRO A 39 -36.55 25.95 30.73
N PHE A 40 -35.90 27.08 30.46
CA PHE A 40 -36.11 28.32 31.20
C PHE A 40 -36.00 29.53 30.28
N GLY A 41 -36.64 30.63 30.66
CA GLY A 41 -36.59 31.89 29.94
C GLY A 41 -35.46 32.80 30.43
N ILE A 42 -34.85 33.52 29.48
CA ILE A 42 -33.90 34.61 29.74
C ILE A 42 -34.43 35.88 29.11
N ARG A 43 -34.39 37.00 29.81
CA ARG A 43 -34.68 38.31 29.26
C ARG A 43 -33.70 39.35 29.75
N MET A 44 -33.40 40.31 28.91
CA MET A 44 -32.60 41.48 29.25
C MET A 44 -33.52 42.72 29.29
N ILE A 45 -33.42 43.51 30.33
CA ILE A 45 -34.16 44.77 30.48
C ILE A 45 -33.12 45.88 30.63
N ARG A 46 -33.20 46.88 29.75
CA ARG A 46 -32.45 48.11 29.93
C ARG A 46 -33.21 49.03 30.85
N VAL A 47 -32.57 49.39 31.94
CA VAL A 47 -33.17 50.30 32.96
C VAL A 47 -32.96 51.76 32.58
N THR A 48 -31.82 52.07 31.97
CA THR A 48 -31.47 53.42 31.51
C THR A 48 -32.41 53.85 30.37
N ALA A 49 -33.02 55.03 30.46
CA ALA A 49 -33.90 55.59 29.44
C ALA A 49 -33.17 55.77 28.08
N ASP A 50 -33.93 55.74 26.99
CA ASP A 50 -33.38 56.02 25.66
C ASP A 50 -32.88 57.46 25.56
N SER A 51 -31.81 57.68 24.83
CA SER A 51 -31.32 59.00 24.54
C SER A 51 -32.32 59.77 23.71
N THR A 52 -32.52 61.04 24.05
CA THR A 52 -33.39 61.97 23.34
C THR A 52 -32.59 62.85 22.37
N THR A 53 -31.29 62.65 22.22
CA THR A 53 -30.41 63.45 21.34
C THR A 53 -29.64 62.56 20.35
N ASP A 54 -29.45 63.08 19.15
CA ASP A 54 -28.69 62.38 18.11
C ASP A 54 -27.19 62.32 18.41
N GLN A 55 -26.70 63.11 19.34
CA GLN A 55 -25.29 63.18 19.74
C GLN A 55 -24.89 62.01 20.68
N LEU A 56 -25.85 61.36 21.31
CA LEU A 56 -25.63 60.21 22.18
C LEU A 56 -26.54 59.07 21.74
N GLN A 57 -25.97 58.02 21.24
CA GLN A 57 -26.68 56.76 20.95
C GLN A 57 -26.38 55.75 22.05
N ASN A 58 -27.40 55.38 22.79
CA ASN A 58 -27.28 54.39 23.91
C ASN A 58 -28.08 53.11 23.62
N ASN A 59 -28.32 52.79 22.37
CA ASN A 59 -29.03 51.58 21.98
C ASN A 59 -28.29 50.34 22.52
N THR A 60 -29.03 49.44 23.15
CA THR A 60 -28.46 48.18 23.66
C THR A 60 -29.15 47.03 22.96
N VAL A 61 -28.39 46.15 22.40
CA VAL A 61 -28.87 44.98 21.69
C VAL A 61 -28.30 43.73 22.31
N TRP A 62 -29.03 42.66 22.26
CA TRP A 62 -28.52 41.33 22.60
C TRP A 62 -27.91 40.72 21.34
N SER A 63 -26.59 40.61 21.31
CA SER A 63 -25.86 40.13 20.16
C SER A 63 -25.88 38.61 20.06
N SER A 64 -25.54 37.91 21.16
CA SER A 64 -25.46 36.44 21.19
C SER A 64 -25.53 35.94 22.62
N TYR A 65 -25.82 34.67 22.79
CA TYR A 65 -25.59 33.94 24.04
C TYR A 65 -24.73 32.70 23.74
N THR A 66 -23.92 32.33 24.72
CA THR A 66 -23.11 31.13 24.68
C THR A 66 -23.38 30.32 25.92
N GLU A 67 -23.71 29.07 25.76
CA GLU A 67 -23.82 28.15 26.89
C GLU A 67 -22.41 27.63 27.24
N ILE A 68 -22.00 27.84 28.49
CA ILE A 68 -20.75 27.32 29.02
C ILE A 68 -21.07 26.04 29.77
N ILE A 69 -20.59 24.93 29.28
CA ILE A 69 -20.68 23.62 29.92
C ILE A 69 -19.35 23.33 30.59
N ASP A 70 -19.29 23.58 31.90
CA ASP A 70 -18.05 23.34 32.68
C ASP A 70 -18.00 21.88 33.14
N VAL A 71 -17.66 21.02 32.22
CA VAL A 71 -17.50 19.58 32.46
C VAL A 71 -16.04 19.19 32.27
N ARG A 72 -15.48 18.48 33.23
CA ARG A 72 -14.17 17.86 33.08
C ARG A 72 -14.26 16.72 32.05
N GLN A 73 -14.02 17.05 30.79
CA GLN A 73 -14.01 16.06 29.72
C GLN A 73 -12.70 15.25 29.76
N ARG A 74 -12.86 13.96 29.52
CA ARG A 74 -11.71 13.06 29.34
C ARG A 74 -11.65 12.64 27.88
N TYR A 75 -10.47 12.71 27.32
CA TYR A 75 -10.20 12.31 25.94
C TYR A 75 -9.25 11.08 25.92
N PRO A 76 -9.76 9.88 26.29
CA PRO A 76 -8.91 8.70 26.31
C PRO A 76 -8.39 8.39 24.91
N ASN A 77 -7.14 8.01 24.82
CA ASN A 77 -6.45 7.67 23.57
C ASN A 77 -6.46 8.79 22.50
N THR A 78 -6.57 10.04 22.95
CA THR A 78 -6.56 11.21 22.06
C THR A 78 -5.50 12.18 22.54
N ALA A 79 -4.57 12.56 21.65
CA ALA A 79 -3.65 13.66 21.92
C ALA A 79 -4.40 14.98 21.82
N VAL A 80 -4.33 15.82 22.84
CA VAL A 80 -5.00 17.10 22.91
C VAL A 80 -3.97 18.20 23.18
N ILE A 81 -4.06 19.30 22.43
CA ILE A 81 -3.23 20.49 22.63
C ILE A 81 -4.16 21.62 23.02
N GLY A 82 -3.92 22.21 24.20
CA GLY A 82 -4.57 23.44 24.63
C GLY A 82 -3.76 24.66 24.20
N LEU A 83 -4.45 25.67 23.63
CA LEU A 83 -3.86 26.95 23.26
C LEU A 83 -4.56 28.07 23.99
N GLN A 84 -3.77 28.94 24.59
CA GLN A 84 -4.24 30.20 25.11
C GLN A 84 -3.56 31.33 24.36
N VAL A 85 -4.36 32.24 23.82
CA VAL A 85 -3.87 33.37 23.01
C VAL A 85 -4.38 34.67 23.66
N GLU A 86 -3.45 35.57 23.94
CA GLU A 86 -3.81 36.89 24.48
C GLU A 86 -4.27 37.82 23.35
N SER A 87 -5.50 38.26 23.44
CA SER A 87 -6.13 39.10 22.42
C SER A 87 -5.47 40.47 22.25
N GLU A 88 -4.82 40.97 23.31
CA GLU A 88 -4.10 42.25 23.25
C GLU A 88 -2.94 42.25 22.28
N GLN A 89 -2.27 41.11 22.11
CA GLN A 89 -1.13 40.96 21.20
C GLN A 89 -1.53 40.67 19.76
N PHE A 90 -2.62 39.96 19.56
CA PHE A 90 -3.04 39.45 18.25
C PHE A 90 -4.30 40.11 17.69
N GLY A 91 -4.99 40.93 18.51
CA GLY A 91 -6.24 41.56 18.09
C GLY A 91 -7.32 40.56 17.72
N SER A 92 -8.01 40.82 16.60
CA SER A 92 -9.02 39.91 16.05
C SER A 92 -8.45 38.92 15.01
N GLN A 93 -7.14 38.87 14.83
CA GLN A 93 -6.53 37.98 13.85
C GLN A 93 -6.53 36.54 14.35
N GLN A 94 -6.95 35.63 13.49
CA GLN A 94 -6.86 34.22 13.75
C GLN A 94 -5.42 33.75 13.59
N VAL A 95 -4.81 33.20 14.65
CA VAL A 95 -3.44 32.70 14.63
C VAL A 95 -3.41 31.36 13.92
N THR A 96 -2.76 31.31 12.76
CA THR A 96 -2.51 30.08 12.03
C THR A 96 -1.27 29.38 12.59
N ARG A 97 -1.36 28.07 12.80
CA ARG A 97 -0.28 27.25 13.37
C ARG A 97 -0.18 25.93 12.65
N ASN A 98 1.04 25.45 12.51
CA ASN A 98 1.37 24.13 12.02
C ASN A 98 1.91 23.29 13.18
N TYR A 99 1.54 22.04 13.24
CA TYR A 99 1.98 21.09 14.26
C TYR A 99 2.68 19.91 13.60
N HIS A 100 3.87 19.59 14.09
CA HIS A 100 4.54 18.35 13.79
C HIS A 100 4.32 17.38 14.95
N PHE A 101 3.73 16.23 14.67
CA PHE A 101 3.48 15.22 15.70
C PHE A 101 3.79 13.81 15.16
N PHE A 102 4.20 12.94 16.07
CA PHE A 102 4.37 11.52 15.82
C PHE A 102 3.07 10.82 16.24
N GLY A 103 2.30 10.43 15.31
CA GLY A 103 1.03 9.77 15.52
C GLY A 103 0.77 8.77 14.41
N ARG A 104 0.04 7.76 14.67
CA ARG A 104 -0.65 7.36 15.91
C ARG A 104 -0.01 6.09 16.45
N ILE A 105 -0.41 5.66 17.66
CA ILE A 105 -0.09 4.32 18.16
C ILE A 105 -0.98 3.32 17.41
N ILE A 106 -0.36 2.33 16.77
CA ILE A 106 -1.00 1.28 15.99
C ILE A 106 -0.62 -0.10 16.53
N HIS A 107 -1.23 -1.15 16.03
CA HIS A 107 -0.88 -2.51 16.38
C HIS A 107 0.27 -3.00 15.50
N VAL A 108 1.40 -3.32 16.12
CA VAL A 108 2.59 -3.90 15.48
C VAL A 108 2.86 -5.30 16.04
N PRO A 109 3.58 -6.19 15.33
CA PRO A 109 3.93 -7.50 15.85
C PRO A 109 4.59 -7.44 17.22
N SER A 110 4.25 -8.39 18.10
CA SER A 110 4.78 -8.45 19.47
C SER A 110 6.31 -8.52 19.53
N ASN A 111 6.93 -9.17 18.53
CA ASN A 111 8.38 -9.34 18.40
C ASN A 111 9.09 -8.22 17.61
N TYR A 112 8.37 -7.18 17.21
CA TYR A 112 8.91 -6.05 16.44
C TYR A 112 9.39 -4.91 17.35
N ASP A 113 10.59 -4.42 17.12
CA ASP A 113 11.09 -3.16 17.68
C ASP A 113 10.93 -2.05 16.63
N PRO A 114 9.97 -1.12 16.79
CA PRO A 114 9.72 -0.08 15.80
C PRO A 114 10.79 1.02 15.77
N VAL A 115 11.61 1.15 16.80
CA VAL A 115 12.72 2.12 16.86
C VAL A 115 13.92 1.57 16.10
N ALA A 116 14.35 0.36 16.47
CA ALA A 116 15.45 -0.34 15.80
C ALA A 116 15.05 -0.95 14.45
N ARG A 117 13.75 -1.05 14.16
CA ARG A 117 13.17 -1.70 12.96
C ARG A 117 13.60 -3.15 12.79
N THR A 118 13.67 -3.88 13.91
CA THR A 118 14.13 -5.26 13.95
C THR A 118 13.05 -6.20 14.48
N TYR A 119 13.14 -7.45 14.08
CA TYR A 119 12.23 -8.51 14.48
C TYR A 119 13.03 -9.57 15.22
N SER A 120 12.60 -9.95 16.42
CA SER A 120 13.30 -10.90 17.28
C SER A 120 12.57 -12.23 17.40
N GLY A 121 13.29 -13.34 17.19
CA GLY A 121 12.71 -14.68 17.32
C GLY A 121 11.60 -14.99 16.33
N ILE A 122 10.80 -16.03 16.64
CA ILE A 122 9.64 -16.44 15.86
C ILE A 122 8.43 -15.66 16.34
N TRP A 123 7.70 -15.05 15.42
CA TRP A 123 6.46 -14.36 15.75
C TRP A 123 5.30 -15.35 15.93
N ASP A 124 4.55 -15.20 16.97
CA ASP A 124 3.38 -16.03 17.32
C ASP A 124 2.05 -15.51 16.75
N GLY A 125 2.08 -14.43 15.94
CA GLY A 125 0.89 -13.79 15.38
C GLY A 125 0.20 -12.79 16.32
N THR A 126 0.76 -12.51 17.49
CA THR A 126 0.23 -11.53 18.43
C THR A 126 0.76 -10.12 18.15
N PHE A 127 0.02 -9.11 18.63
CA PHE A 127 0.34 -7.71 18.40
C PHE A 127 0.49 -6.95 19.72
N LYS A 128 1.25 -5.85 19.67
CA LYS A 128 1.38 -4.87 20.74
C LYS A 128 1.14 -3.45 20.21
N PRO A 129 0.65 -2.52 21.07
CA PRO A 129 0.53 -1.12 20.67
C PRO A 129 1.92 -0.44 20.63
N ALA A 130 2.23 0.23 19.53
CA ALA A 130 3.42 1.05 19.38
C ALA A 130 3.25 2.06 18.23
N TYR A 131 4.07 3.12 18.24
CA TYR A 131 4.21 3.98 17.07
C TYR A 131 5.06 3.26 16.00
N SER A 132 4.61 3.30 14.77
CA SER A 132 5.39 2.84 13.62
C SER A 132 4.92 3.56 12.35
N ASN A 133 5.85 3.85 11.46
CA ASN A 133 5.57 4.29 10.10
C ASN A 133 5.91 3.23 9.06
N ASN A 134 5.98 1.97 9.47
CA ASN A 134 6.06 0.86 8.54
C ASN A 134 4.71 0.70 7.82
N PRO A 135 4.69 0.77 6.48
CA PRO A 135 3.44 0.78 5.72
C PRO A 135 2.58 -0.48 5.90
N ALA A 136 3.20 -1.65 6.13
CA ALA A 136 2.46 -2.89 6.35
C ALA A 136 1.63 -2.84 7.65
N TRP A 137 2.19 -2.30 8.72
CA TRP A 137 1.49 -2.17 10.01
C TRP A 137 0.48 -1.03 10.00
N CYS A 138 0.77 0.04 9.26
CA CYS A 138 -0.22 1.09 9.00
C CYS A 138 -1.44 0.54 8.24
N LEU A 139 -1.22 -0.30 7.23
CA LEU A 139 -2.29 -0.97 6.50
C LEU A 139 -3.07 -1.95 7.38
N TRP A 140 -2.39 -2.77 8.18
CA TRP A 140 -3.04 -3.66 9.15
C TRP A 140 -3.99 -2.89 10.06
N ASP A 141 -3.55 -1.76 10.60
CA ASP A 141 -4.37 -0.93 11.48
C ASP A 141 -5.60 -0.38 10.75
N VAL A 142 -5.45 0.14 9.54
CA VAL A 142 -6.58 0.63 8.71
C VAL A 142 -7.57 -0.48 8.38
N LEU A 143 -7.12 -1.69 8.10
CA LEU A 143 -7.99 -2.81 7.77
C LEU A 143 -8.77 -3.31 8.99
N THR A 144 -8.14 -3.33 10.17
CA THR A 144 -8.69 -4.02 11.35
C THR A 144 -9.27 -3.10 12.41
N HIS A 145 -9.00 -1.80 12.36
CA HIS A 145 -9.49 -0.87 13.39
C HIS A 145 -10.99 -0.56 13.24
N PRO A 146 -11.81 -0.77 14.31
CA PRO A 146 -13.27 -0.71 14.21
C PRO A 146 -13.85 0.72 14.11
N ARG A 147 -13.09 1.75 14.53
CA ARG A 147 -13.61 3.12 14.58
C ARG A 147 -13.36 3.91 13.31
N TYR A 148 -12.13 3.95 12.81
CA TYR A 148 -11.73 4.75 11.65
C TYR A 148 -11.31 3.91 10.46
N GLY A 149 -11.12 2.62 10.68
CA GLY A 149 -10.73 1.65 9.65
C GLY A 149 -11.91 0.82 9.17
N MET A 150 -11.58 -0.31 8.57
CA MET A 150 -12.55 -1.24 7.98
C MET A 150 -12.96 -2.35 8.95
N GLY A 151 -12.51 -2.31 10.21
CA GLY A 151 -12.63 -3.41 11.19
C GLY A 151 -14.05 -3.79 11.62
N GLN A 152 -15.07 -3.02 11.24
CA GLN A 152 -16.47 -3.43 11.38
C GLN A 152 -16.95 -4.35 10.26
N ARG A 153 -16.21 -4.46 9.16
CA ARG A 153 -16.56 -5.25 7.97
C ARG A 153 -15.54 -6.33 7.65
N ILE A 154 -14.28 -6.05 7.94
CA ILE A 154 -13.14 -6.96 7.73
C ILE A 154 -12.60 -7.31 9.10
N GLY A 155 -12.69 -8.59 9.48
CA GLY A 155 -12.11 -9.10 10.72
C GLY A 155 -10.59 -9.29 10.61
N ALA A 156 -9.92 -9.36 11.75
CA ALA A 156 -8.48 -9.68 11.78
C ALA A 156 -8.16 -11.09 11.21
N ALA A 157 -9.14 -11.99 11.17
CA ALA A 157 -9.01 -13.31 10.56
C ALA A 157 -9.09 -13.28 9.03
N ASP A 158 -9.72 -12.23 8.48
CA ASP A 158 -9.91 -12.08 7.03
C ASP A 158 -8.72 -11.42 6.33
N VAL A 159 -7.66 -11.09 7.08
CA VAL A 159 -6.45 -10.44 6.59
C VAL A 159 -5.24 -11.33 6.86
N ASP A 160 -4.46 -11.61 5.83
CA ASP A 160 -3.23 -12.40 5.93
C ASP A 160 -2.11 -11.60 6.63
N ARG A 161 -2.06 -11.75 7.96
CA ARG A 161 -1.04 -11.11 8.79
C ARG A 161 0.38 -11.59 8.48
N TRP A 162 0.53 -12.83 7.99
CA TRP A 162 1.84 -13.40 7.70
C TRP A 162 2.43 -12.83 6.42
N ALA A 163 1.60 -12.62 5.39
CA ALA A 163 2.02 -11.89 4.20
C ALA A 163 2.44 -10.46 4.54
N LEU A 164 1.65 -9.76 5.36
CA LEU A 164 2.01 -8.41 5.84
C LEU A 164 3.29 -8.41 6.69
N TYR A 165 3.54 -9.46 7.47
CA TYR A 165 4.77 -9.59 8.25
C TYR A 165 6.00 -9.67 7.35
N ALA A 166 5.96 -10.50 6.30
CA ALA A 166 7.04 -10.60 5.33
C ALA A 166 7.27 -9.26 4.57
N ILE A 167 6.18 -8.56 4.22
CA ILE A 167 6.24 -7.24 3.59
C ILE A 167 6.82 -6.21 4.56
N GLY A 168 6.38 -6.23 5.83
CA GLY A 168 6.89 -5.33 6.87
C GLY A 168 8.39 -5.46 7.07
N GLN A 169 8.89 -6.71 7.13
CA GLN A 169 10.34 -6.98 7.22
C GLN A 169 11.09 -6.44 5.98
N TYR A 170 10.53 -6.59 4.79
CA TYR A 170 11.12 -6.06 3.57
C TYR A 170 11.15 -4.52 3.56
N CYS A 171 10.10 -3.88 4.05
CA CYS A 171 10.03 -2.41 4.15
C CYS A 171 11.05 -1.83 5.12
N ASP A 172 11.35 -2.56 6.20
CA ASP A 172 12.30 -2.11 7.24
C ASP A 172 13.78 -2.34 6.87
N GLN A 173 14.07 -3.06 5.79
CA GLN A 173 15.45 -3.24 5.34
C GLN A 173 16.09 -1.89 5.02
N MET A 174 17.28 -1.66 5.58
CA MET A 174 18.06 -0.46 5.30
C MET A 174 18.63 -0.53 3.87
N VAL A 175 18.42 0.54 3.13
CA VAL A 175 18.90 0.67 1.74
C VAL A 175 19.58 2.03 1.56
N PRO A 176 20.49 2.18 0.57
CA PRO A 176 21.05 3.48 0.24
C PRO A 176 19.94 4.47 -0.15
N ASP A 177 20.03 5.69 0.37
CA ASP A 177 19.12 6.78 0.03
C ASP A 177 19.42 7.44 -1.33
N GLY A 178 20.59 7.13 -1.90
CA GLY A 178 21.08 7.75 -3.14
C GLY A 178 21.86 9.06 -2.93
N PHE A 179 21.96 9.54 -1.70
CA PHE A 179 22.61 10.82 -1.33
C PHE A 179 23.76 10.65 -0.32
N GLY A 180 24.21 9.42 -0.14
CA GLY A 180 25.36 9.08 0.73
C GLY A 180 24.98 8.54 2.11
N GLY A 181 23.69 8.41 2.41
CA GLY A 181 23.16 7.81 3.63
C GLY A 181 22.45 6.49 3.38
N THR A 182 21.81 6.00 4.44
CA THR A 182 20.91 4.83 4.41
C THR A 182 19.61 5.15 5.10
N GLU A 183 18.52 4.59 4.59
CA GLU A 183 17.18 4.75 5.15
C GLU A 183 16.38 3.43 5.03
N PRO A 184 15.28 3.27 5.76
CA PRO A 184 14.38 2.15 5.55
C PRO A 184 13.88 2.14 4.11
N ARG A 185 13.75 0.94 3.54
CA ARG A 185 13.34 0.79 2.14
C ARG A 185 12.03 1.50 1.83
N MET A 186 11.03 1.37 2.70
CA MET A 186 9.72 1.99 2.55
C MET A 186 9.21 2.44 3.92
N THR A 187 8.79 3.70 4.00
CA THR A 187 8.08 4.27 5.14
C THR A 187 6.78 4.90 4.66
N PHE A 188 5.85 5.10 5.57
CA PHE A 188 4.55 5.66 5.26
C PHE A 188 4.15 6.70 6.31
N ASN A 189 3.97 7.93 5.86
CA ASN A 189 3.53 9.04 6.68
C ASN A 189 2.45 9.80 5.91
N ALA A 190 1.20 9.64 6.29
CA ALA A 190 0.08 10.30 5.62
C ALA A 190 -0.97 10.79 6.61
N TYR A 191 -1.67 11.82 6.22
CA TYR A 191 -2.83 12.35 6.93
C TYR A 191 -4.09 12.13 6.09
N LEU A 192 -4.96 11.24 6.56
CA LEU A 192 -6.23 10.92 5.91
C LEU A 192 -7.34 11.75 6.54
N ALA A 193 -7.60 12.92 5.99
CA ALA A 193 -8.58 13.87 6.52
C ALA A 193 -9.99 13.71 5.92
N GLN A 194 -10.11 13.08 4.76
CA GLN A 194 -11.35 13.00 4.00
C GLN A 194 -11.87 11.56 3.92
N GLN A 195 -13.19 11.43 3.90
CA GLN A 195 -13.82 10.14 3.62
C GLN A 195 -13.62 9.78 2.16
N ARG A 196 -13.09 8.58 1.91
CA ARG A 196 -12.81 8.03 0.59
C ARG A 196 -13.36 6.61 0.47
N LYS A 197 -13.46 6.10 -0.74
CA LYS A 197 -13.80 4.68 -0.94
C LYS A 197 -12.72 3.80 -0.32
N ALA A 198 -13.13 2.74 0.35
CA ALA A 198 -12.22 1.80 1.01
C ALA A 198 -11.17 1.21 0.04
N TRP A 199 -11.62 0.89 -1.17
CA TRP A 199 -10.75 0.36 -2.23
C TRP A 199 -9.64 1.35 -2.65
N ASP A 200 -9.96 2.64 -2.79
CA ASP A 200 -8.99 3.67 -3.16
C ASP A 200 -7.91 3.81 -2.07
N VAL A 201 -8.32 3.79 -0.80
CA VAL A 201 -7.38 3.84 0.34
C VAL A 201 -6.49 2.60 0.35
N LEU A 202 -7.08 1.41 0.16
CA LEU A 202 -6.33 0.15 0.08
C LEU A 202 -5.30 0.19 -1.06
N THR A 203 -5.69 0.66 -2.22
CA THR A 203 -4.82 0.78 -3.40
C THR A 203 -3.66 1.75 -3.14
N ASP A 204 -3.91 2.89 -2.47
CA ASP A 204 -2.87 3.85 -2.11
C ASP A 204 -1.81 3.24 -1.18
N PHE A 205 -2.25 2.50 -0.14
CA PHE A 205 -1.33 1.79 0.75
C PHE A 205 -0.54 0.71 0.02
N CYS A 206 -1.21 -0.05 -0.82
CA CYS A 206 -0.57 -1.09 -1.62
C CYS A 206 0.45 -0.50 -2.59
N SER A 207 0.16 0.64 -3.22
CA SER A 207 1.10 1.37 -4.08
C SER A 207 2.36 1.81 -3.33
N ALA A 208 2.22 2.29 -2.08
CA ALA A 208 3.35 2.69 -1.26
C ALA A 208 4.31 1.52 -0.93
N MET A 209 3.82 0.29 -0.93
CA MET A 209 4.59 -0.94 -0.67
C MET A 209 4.93 -1.74 -1.93
N ARG A 210 4.51 -1.28 -3.12
CA ARG A 210 4.58 -2.04 -4.38
C ARG A 210 3.96 -3.42 -4.23
N CYS A 211 2.77 -3.48 -3.68
CA CYS A 211 2.03 -4.72 -3.54
C CYS A 211 0.63 -4.59 -4.12
N MET A 212 0.00 -5.72 -4.35
CA MET A 212 -1.42 -5.77 -4.70
C MET A 212 -2.18 -6.65 -3.72
N PRO A 213 -3.43 -6.25 -3.38
CA PRO A 213 -4.30 -7.08 -2.57
C PRO A 213 -4.90 -8.18 -3.45
N VAL A 214 -4.88 -9.41 -2.95
CA VAL A 214 -5.43 -10.58 -3.61
C VAL A 214 -6.38 -11.29 -2.65
N TRP A 215 -7.59 -11.60 -3.09
CA TRP A 215 -8.51 -12.45 -2.35
C TRP A 215 -8.27 -13.92 -2.73
N ASN A 216 -7.85 -14.75 -1.78
CA ASN A 216 -7.54 -16.16 -2.03
C ASN A 216 -8.71 -17.12 -1.77
N GLY A 217 -9.94 -16.60 -1.63
CA GLY A 217 -11.13 -17.37 -1.31
C GLY A 217 -11.46 -17.44 0.19
N GLN A 218 -10.50 -17.19 1.07
CA GLN A 218 -10.66 -17.21 2.53
C GLN A 218 -10.29 -15.89 3.19
N MET A 219 -9.21 -15.27 2.74
CA MET A 219 -8.69 -14.03 3.32
C MET A 219 -8.06 -13.14 2.25
N MET A 220 -7.90 -11.88 2.59
CA MET A 220 -7.16 -10.92 1.79
C MET A 220 -5.66 -11.12 2.07
N THR A 221 -4.93 -11.56 1.06
CA THR A 221 -3.48 -11.62 1.07
C THR A 221 -2.85 -10.50 0.24
N PHE A 222 -1.56 -10.32 0.36
CA PHE A 222 -0.83 -9.25 -0.32
C PHE A 222 0.39 -9.82 -1.02
N VAL A 223 0.49 -9.55 -2.30
CA VAL A 223 1.63 -9.98 -3.11
C VAL A 223 2.48 -8.76 -3.42
N GLN A 224 3.75 -8.81 -3.03
CA GLN A 224 4.68 -7.70 -3.21
C GLN A 224 5.50 -7.89 -4.51
N ASP A 225 5.66 -6.81 -5.27
CA ASP A 225 6.53 -6.79 -6.43
C ASP A 225 8.00 -6.75 -6.00
N ARG A 226 8.57 -7.96 -5.89
CA ARG A 226 9.98 -8.21 -5.57
C ARG A 226 10.42 -9.51 -6.22
N PRO A 227 11.74 -9.74 -6.39
CA PRO A 227 12.23 -11.05 -6.82
C PRO A 227 11.70 -12.16 -5.92
N SER A 228 11.14 -13.19 -6.52
CA SER A 228 10.61 -14.38 -5.85
C SER A 228 10.93 -15.63 -6.67
N ASP A 229 10.89 -16.77 -6.00
CA ASP A 229 11.09 -18.05 -6.64
C ASP A 229 9.93 -18.38 -7.58
N THR A 230 10.22 -19.21 -8.59
CA THR A 230 9.22 -19.69 -9.55
C THR A 230 8.30 -20.69 -8.89
N VAL A 231 7.00 -20.47 -9.00
CA VAL A 231 5.97 -21.34 -8.41
C VAL A 231 5.61 -22.49 -9.34
N TRP A 232 5.61 -22.23 -10.67
CA TRP A 232 5.22 -23.24 -11.66
C TRP A 232 5.89 -23.01 -13.00
N THR A 233 5.97 -24.08 -13.81
CA THR A 233 6.55 -24.03 -15.14
C THR A 233 5.52 -24.49 -16.17
N TYR A 234 5.30 -23.67 -17.19
CA TYR A 234 4.41 -23.95 -18.31
C TYR A 234 5.18 -24.25 -19.58
N THR A 235 4.75 -25.31 -20.25
CA THR A 235 5.28 -25.76 -21.52
C THR A 235 4.13 -26.03 -22.47
N ARG A 236 4.40 -26.26 -23.74
CA ARG A 236 3.38 -26.65 -24.72
C ARG A 236 2.58 -27.90 -24.29
N SER A 237 3.15 -28.76 -23.46
CA SER A 237 2.53 -30.02 -23.04
C SER A 237 1.49 -29.88 -21.95
N ASN A 238 1.50 -28.79 -21.19
CA ASN A 238 0.55 -28.55 -20.09
C ASN A 238 -0.31 -27.31 -20.29
N VAL A 239 -0.29 -26.72 -21.47
CA VAL A 239 -1.21 -25.65 -21.86
C VAL A 239 -2.26 -26.17 -22.85
N VAL A 240 -3.43 -25.58 -22.82
CA VAL A 240 -4.51 -25.88 -23.75
C VAL A 240 -4.22 -25.15 -25.06
N MET A 241 -4.26 -25.88 -26.16
CA MET A 241 -4.07 -25.28 -27.48
C MET A 241 -5.29 -24.43 -27.85
N SER A 242 -5.05 -23.23 -28.35
CA SER A 242 -6.12 -22.39 -28.91
C SER A 242 -6.67 -23.00 -30.22
N ASP A 243 -7.83 -22.55 -30.65
CA ASP A 243 -8.42 -22.94 -31.95
C ASP A 243 -7.48 -22.63 -33.13
N GLU A 244 -6.60 -21.66 -32.99
CA GLU A 244 -5.57 -21.28 -33.96
C GLU A 244 -4.32 -22.19 -33.91
N GLY A 245 -4.28 -23.14 -32.98
CA GLY A 245 -3.15 -24.07 -32.80
C GLY A 245 -1.93 -23.46 -32.09
N THR A 246 -2.07 -22.28 -31.48
CA THR A 246 -0.98 -21.63 -30.73
C THR A 246 -1.15 -21.85 -29.23
N PRO A 247 -0.09 -22.34 -28.52
CA PRO A 247 -0.17 -22.55 -27.07
C PRO A 247 -0.07 -21.24 -26.29
N PHE A 248 0.72 -20.30 -26.76
CA PHE A 248 1.00 -19.03 -26.09
C PHE A 248 0.73 -17.86 -27.05
N ARG A 249 0.07 -16.84 -26.54
CA ARG A 249 -0.16 -15.59 -27.29
C ARG A 249 0.63 -14.47 -26.62
N TYR A 250 1.52 -13.84 -27.36
CA TYR A 250 2.33 -12.72 -26.86
C TYR A 250 1.80 -11.38 -27.32
N SER A 251 1.80 -10.42 -26.41
CA SER A 251 1.64 -9.01 -26.72
C SER A 251 2.79 -8.19 -26.18
N PHE A 252 3.06 -7.06 -26.82
CA PHE A 252 4.21 -6.22 -26.52
C PHE A 252 3.75 -4.79 -26.25
N SER A 253 4.30 -4.16 -25.20
CA SER A 253 4.06 -2.74 -24.94
C SER A 253 4.64 -1.89 -26.07
N ALA A 254 3.90 -0.91 -26.54
CA ALA A 254 4.41 0.02 -27.53
C ALA A 254 5.48 0.93 -26.91
N ARG A 255 6.48 1.31 -27.73
CA ARG A 255 7.55 2.21 -27.25
C ARG A 255 7.03 3.53 -26.70
N LYS A 256 6.00 4.10 -27.33
CA LYS A 256 5.37 5.36 -26.90
C LYS A 256 4.76 5.32 -25.51
N ASP A 257 4.43 4.13 -25.03
CA ASP A 257 3.80 3.90 -23.71
C ASP A 257 4.85 3.67 -22.61
N ARG A 258 6.15 3.65 -22.96
CA ARG A 258 7.26 3.48 -22.02
C ARG A 258 7.86 4.84 -21.68
N HIS A 259 7.81 5.17 -20.39
CA HIS A 259 8.37 6.42 -19.90
C HIS A 259 9.85 6.26 -19.56
N ASN A 260 10.62 7.31 -19.77
CA ASN A 260 12.04 7.37 -19.46
C ASN A 260 12.41 8.57 -18.56
N ALA A 261 11.41 9.31 -18.14
CA ALA A 261 11.52 10.36 -17.14
C ALA A 261 10.27 10.36 -16.26
N VAL A 262 10.45 10.53 -14.96
CA VAL A 262 9.36 10.54 -13.98
C VAL A 262 9.54 11.74 -13.04
N GLU A 263 8.52 12.56 -12.91
CA GLU A 263 8.40 13.56 -11.85
C GLU A 263 7.62 12.94 -10.69
N VAL A 264 8.31 12.68 -9.58
CA VAL A 264 7.70 12.09 -8.38
C VAL A 264 7.43 13.19 -7.37
N ASN A 265 6.17 13.43 -7.08
CA ASN A 265 5.75 14.35 -6.02
C ASN A 265 5.77 13.62 -4.67
N TRP A 266 6.36 14.26 -3.67
CA TRP A 266 6.46 13.73 -2.31
C TRP A 266 6.34 14.86 -1.29
N ILE A 267 6.04 14.54 -0.04
CA ILE A 267 5.94 15.54 1.04
C ILE A 267 7.30 15.72 1.68
N ASP A 268 7.81 16.93 1.64
CA ASP A 268 9.15 17.27 2.09
C ASP A 268 9.14 17.87 3.50
N PRO A 269 9.63 17.13 4.53
CA PRO A 269 9.71 17.66 5.88
C PRO A 269 10.60 18.90 6.01
N ASP A 270 11.67 18.99 5.24
CA ASP A 270 12.62 20.09 5.29
C ASP A 270 12.07 21.35 4.60
N ASN A 271 11.09 21.19 3.72
CA ASN A 271 10.34 22.28 3.07
C ASN A 271 9.00 22.56 3.78
N GLY A 272 8.97 22.47 5.09
CA GLY A 272 7.77 22.75 5.89
C GLY A 272 6.59 21.82 5.58
N TRP A 273 6.83 20.57 5.20
CA TRP A 273 5.82 19.57 4.83
C TRP A 273 5.00 19.95 3.59
N GLN A 274 5.61 20.73 2.70
CA GLN A 274 5.03 21.01 1.40
C GLN A 274 5.39 19.92 0.39
N THR A 275 4.67 19.90 -0.71
CA THR A 275 4.99 18.98 -1.81
C THR A 275 6.26 19.47 -2.52
N SER A 276 7.22 18.59 -2.64
CA SER A 276 8.42 18.73 -3.46
C SER A 276 8.41 17.69 -4.58
N THR A 277 9.16 17.94 -5.64
CA THR A 277 9.22 17.03 -6.80
C THR A 277 10.64 16.51 -6.96
N GLU A 278 10.77 15.20 -7.08
CA GLU A 278 12.01 14.52 -7.46
C GLU A 278 11.94 14.09 -8.93
N LEU A 279 12.91 14.53 -9.72
CA LEU A 279 13.03 14.14 -11.13
C LEU A 279 13.96 12.95 -11.27
N VAL A 280 13.46 11.88 -11.88
CA VAL A 280 14.22 10.66 -12.17
C VAL A 280 14.24 10.46 -13.68
N GLU A 281 15.42 10.27 -14.26
CA GLU A 281 15.61 10.15 -15.70
C GLU A 281 16.55 9.01 -16.08
N ASP A 282 16.21 8.31 -17.15
CA ASP A 282 17.13 7.42 -17.87
C ASP A 282 17.75 8.17 -19.06
N THR A 283 18.91 8.78 -18.84
CA THR A 283 19.59 9.60 -19.83
C THR A 283 19.98 8.83 -21.09
N VAL A 284 20.24 7.52 -20.97
CA VAL A 284 20.57 6.66 -22.13
C VAL A 284 19.33 6.46 -23.00
N ALA A 285 18.20 6.12 -22.38
CA ALA A 285 16.93 5.97 -23.10
C ALA A 285 16.47 7.29 -23.73
N ILE A 286 16.65 8.43 -23.02
CA ILE A 286 16.31 9.75 -23.53
C ILE A 286 17.16 10.10 -24.77
N SER A 287 18.46 9.80 -24.75
CA SER A 287 19.35 10.11 -25.89
C SER A 287 18.99 9.30 -27.14
N HIS A 288 18.46 8.10 -26.98
CA HIS A 288 18.08 7.24 -28.11
C HIS A 288 16.67 7.49 -28.63
N TYR A 289 15.71 7.86 -27.75
CA TYR A 289 14.29 7.82 -28.06
C TYR A 289 13.57 9.12 -27.84
N GLY A 290 14.24 10.13 -27.32
CA GLY A 290 13.62 11.37 -26.86
C GLY A 290 12.98 11.19 -25.46
N ARG A 291 12.65 12.30 -24.85
CA ARG A 291 12.09 12.33 -23.49
C ARG A 291 10.60 12.03 -23.48
N ASN A 292 10.20 11.02 -22.73
CA ASN A 292 8.80 10.69 -22.44
C ASN A 292 8.59 10.75 -20.93
N LEU A 293 7.91 11.83 -20.46
CA LEU A 293 7.75 12.18 -19.06
C LEU A 293 6.39 11.75 -18.53
N VAL A 294 6.37 11.16 -17.33
CA VAL A 294 5.16 10.92 -16.54
C VAL A 294 5.26 11.57 -15.18
N LYS A 295 4.13 11.97 -14.61
CA LYS A 295 4.01 12.48 -13.24
C LYS A 295 3.41 11.42 -12.35
N MET A 296 3.96 11.30 -11.15
CA MET A 296 3.58 10.31 -10.16
C MET A 296 3.51 10.96 -8.78
N ASP A 297 2.47 10.67 -8.03
CA ASP A 297 2.34 11.06 -6.62
C ASP A 297 2.74 9.90 -5.73
N ALA A 298 3.83 10.05 -4.96
CA ALA A 298 4.27 9.07 -3.99
C ALA A 298 3.50 9.25 -2.68
N PHE A 299 2.32 8.64 -2.59
CA PHE A 299 1.44 8.77 -1.44
C PHE A 299 2.11 8.26 -0.15
N GLY A 300 2.09 9.09 0.90
CA GLY A 300 2.72 8.78 2.19
C GLY A 300 4.25 8.81 2.21
N CYS A 301 4.88 9.19 1.10
CA CYS A 301 6.34 9.31 1.02
C CYS A 301 6.78 10.67 1.59
N THR A 302 7.71 10.61 2.55
CA THR A 302 8.33 11.80 3.17
C THR A 302 9.86 11.76 3.07
N SER A 303 10.40 10.92 2.20
CA SER A 303 11.83 10.82 1.92
C SER A 303 12.12 11.02 0.44
N ARG A 304 13.10 11.88 0.14
CA ARG A 304 13.58 12.09 -1.20
C ARG A 304 14.16 10.81 -1.82
N GLY A 305 14.92 10.03 -1.04
CA GLY A 305 15.50 8.77 -1.49
C GLY A 305 14.43 7.75 -1.84
N GLN A 306 13.38 7.63 -1.03
CA GLN A 306 12.24 6.76 -1.33
C GLN A 306 11.50 7.21 -2.59
N ALA A 307 11.27 8.52 -2.78
CA ALA A 307 10.66 9.08 -3.98
C ALA A 307 11.50 8.77 -5.23
N HIS A 308 12.83 8.95 -5.14
CA HIS A 308 13.76 8.60 -6.23
C HIS A 308 13.68 7.13 -6.61
N ARG A 309 13.70 6.23 -5.61
CA ARG A 309 13.56 4.78 -5.86
C ARG A 309 12.21 4.40 -6.45
N ALA A 310 11.15 5.11 -6.11
CA ALA A 310 9.83 4.88 -6.70
C ALA A 310 9.80 5.25 -8.20
N GLY A 311 10.36 6.39 -8.57
CA GLY A 311 10.49 6.79 -9.97
C GLY A 311 11.41 5.87 -10.77
N LEU A 312 12.55 5.47 -10.19
CA LEU A 312 13.48 4.54 -10.82
C LEU A 312 12.85 3.15 -11.05
N TRP A 313 12.06 2.68 -10.08
CA TRP A 313 11.33 1.43 -10.21
C TRP A 313 10.37 1.48 -11.41
N LEU A 314 9.59 2.56 -11.55
CA LEU A 314 8.66 2.72 -12.67
C LEU A 314 9.38 2.66 -14.02
N ILE A 315 10.46 3.45 -14.18
CA ILE A 315 11.27 3.45 -15.41
C ILE A 315 11.82 2.05 -15.72
N LYS A 316 12.38 1.37 -14.71
CA LYS A 316 12.97 0.03 -14.92
C LYS A 316 11.94 -1.03 -15.22
N THR A 317 10.78 -0.99 -14.57
CA THR A 317 9.67 -1.90 -14.85
C THR A 317 9.19 -1.75 -16.29
N GLU A 318 8.91 -0.53 -16.74
CA GLU A 318 8.47 -0.29 -18.11
C GLU A 318 9.54 -0.60 -19.18
N LEU A 319 10.81 -0.45 -18.82
CA LEU A 319 11.92 -0.80 -19.70
C LEU A 319 12.13 -2.32 -19.85
N LEU A 320 11.98 -3.06 -18.76
CA LEU A 320 12.32 -4.49 -18.71
C LEU A 320 11.11 -5.40 -18.92
N GLU A 321 9.94 -5.02 -18.41
CA GLU A 321 8.70 -5.80 -18.49
C GLU A 321 7.86 -5.35 -19.70
N THR A 322 8.34 -5.72 -20.89
CA THR A 322 7.78 -5.23 -22.16
C THR A 322 6.83 -6.20 -22.82
N GLN A 323 6.60 -7.36 -22.23
CA GLN A 323 5.82 -8.44 -22.83
C GLN A 323 4.78 -8.98 -21.85
N THR A 324 3.63 -9.32 -22.37
CA THR A 324 2.64 -10.16 -21.72
C THR A 324 2.45 -11.45 -22.51
N VAL A 325 2.08 -12.51 -21.82
CA VAL A 325 1.74 -13.81 -22.41
C VAL A 325 0.39 -14.22 -21.88
N ASP A 326 -0.50 -14.61 -22.79
CA ASP A 326 -1.82 -15.15 -22.48
C ASP A 326 -1.89 -16.60 -22.96
N PHE A 327 -2.38 -17.48 -22.11
CA PHE A 327 -2.56 -18.90 -22.42
C PHE A 327 -3.58 -19.53 -21.50
N SER A 328 -4.19 -20.64 -21.93
CA SER A 328 -5.16 -21.40 -21.15
C SER A 328 -4.56 -22.69 -20.63
N VAL A 329 -4.92 -23.08 -19.41
CA VAL A 329 -4.45 -24.28 -18.73
C VAL A 329 -5.61 -25.03 -18.09
N GLY A 330 -5.41 -26.28 -17.75
CA GLY A 330 -6.35 -27.07 -16.96
C GLY A 330 -6.34 -26.66 -15.47
N ALA A 331 -6.67 -27.59 -14.59
CA ALA A 331 -6.68 -27.38 -13.14
C ALA A 331 -5.32 -26.92 -12.55
N GLU A 332 -4.24 -27.04 -13.30
CA GLU A 332 -2.91 -26.52 -12.91
C GLU A 332 -2.90 -25.00 -12.68
N GLY A 333 -3.82 -24.26 -13.32
CA GLY A 333 -3.99 -22.82 -13.13
C GLY A 333 -4.38 -22.42 -11.70
N LEU A 334 -4.90 -23.35 -10.90
CA LEU A 334 -5.22 -23.14 -9.49
C LEU A 334 -4.00 -23.20 -8.55
N ARG A 335 -2.82 -23.59 -9.06
CA ARG A 335 -1.60 -23.72 -8.24
C ARG A 335 -0.92 -22.42 -7.91
N HIS A 336 -1.25 -21.36 -8.62
CA HIS A 336 -0.69 -20.04 -8.39
C HIS A 336 -1.80 -18.99 -8.33
N VAL A 337 -1.46 -17.87 -7.76
CA VAL A 337 -2.33 -16.71 -7.63
C VAL A 337 -1.73 -15.52 -8.37
N PRO A 338 -2.53 -14.49 -8.71
CA PRO A 338 -1.99 -13.24 -9.23
C PRO A 338 -0.86 -12.72 -8.35
N GLY A 339 0.27 -12.37 -8.98
CA GLY A 339 1.50 -11.93 -8.31
C GLY A 339 2.61 -12.97 -8.22
N ASP A 340 2.30 -14.25 -8.37
CA ASP A 340 3.32 -15.30 -8.41
C ASP A 340 4.15 -15.25 -9.68
N VAL A 341 5.39 -15.72 -9.58
CA VAL A 341 6.31 -15.84 -10.73
C VAL A 341 6.20 -17.23 -11.33
N ILE A 342 5.93 -17.27 -12.62
CA ILE A 342 5.84 -18.50 -13.41
C ILE A 342 6.91 -18.53 -14.50
N GLU A 343 7.34 -19.71 -14.88
CA GLU A 343 8.22 -19.93 -16.03
C GLU A 343 7.39 -20.32 -17.25
N VAL A 344 7.69 -19.73 -18.40
CA VAL A 344 7.12 -20.11 -19.69
C VAL A 344 8.24 -20.62 -20.59
N CYS A 345 8.12 -21.89 -21.00
CA CYS A 345 9.02 -22.59 -21.89
C CYS A 345 8.33 -22.78 -23.24
N ASP A 346 8.48 -21.81 -24.13
CA ASP A 346 7.87 -21.81 -25.43
C ASP A 346 8.89 -22.21 -26.52
N GLU A 347 8.63 -23.32 -27.18
CA GLU A 347 9.50 -23.88 -28.24
C GLU A 347 9.54 -22.99 -29.47
N ASP A 348 8.40 -22.44 -29.86
CA ASP A 348 8.26 -21.62 -31.07
C ASP A 348 9.09 -20.34 -30.97
N TYR A 349 9.26 -19.85 -29.74
CA TYR A 349 10.05 -18.66 -29.47
C TYR A 349 11.57 -18.92 -29.43
N ALA A 350 11.95 -20.13 -29.04
CA ALA A 350 13.37 -20.52 -28.88
C ALA A 350 13.95 -21.24 -30.09
N GLY A 351 13.10 -21.72 -30.98
CA GLY A 351 13.52 -22.51 -32.15
C GLY A 351 14.04 -23.90 -31.81
N ILE A 352 13.91 -24.36 -30.56
CA ILE A 352 14.26 -25.69 -30.08
C ILE A 352 13.24 -26.15 -29.04
N SER A 353 13.04 -27.47 -28.90
CA SER A 353 12.18 -28.07 -27.89
C SER A 353 12.71 -27.76 -26.49
N LEU A 354 11.95 -26.97 -25.72
CA LEU A 354 12.34 -26.55 -24.37
C LEU A 354 11.54 -27.24 -23.28
N GLY A 355 10.55 -28.07 -23.58
CA GLY A 355 9.75 -28.75 -22.60
C GLY A 355 8.87 -29.87 -23.18
N GLY A 356 8.30 -30.67 -22.28
CA GLY A 356 7.45 -31.81 -22.65
C GLY A 356 7.05 -32.68 -21.47
N ARG A 357 6.80 -33.97 -21.76
CA ARG A 357 6.44 -34.97 -20.75
C ARG A 357 7.51 -36.04 -20.65
N ILE A 358 7.71 -36.58 -19.45
CA ILE A 358 8.60 -37.70 -19.19
C ILE A 358 7.84 -38.98 -19.58
N LEU A 359 8.45 -39.81 -20.44
CA LEU A 359 7.89 -41.08 -20.83
C LEU A 359 8.23 -42.19 -19.84
N SER A 360 9.47 -42.18 -19.29
CA SER A 360 9.87 -43.16 -18.28
C SER A 360 10.95 -42.60 -17.36
N VAL A 361 11.05 -43.16 -16.15
CA VAL A 361 12.00 -42.75 -15.11
C VAL A 361 12.79 -43.93 -14.61
N ASP A 362 14.11 -43.95 -14.86
CA ASP A 362 15.05 -44.90 -14.26
C ASP A 362 15.81 -44.23 -13.10
N ARG A 363 15.30 -44.42 -11.89
CA ARG A 363 15.88 -43.81 -10.67
C ARG A 363 17.25 -44.37 -10.34
N ALA A 364 17.52 -45.65 -10.65
CA ALA A 364 18.78 -46.29 -10.32
C ALA A 364 19.95 -45.70 -11.14
N ARG A 365 19.71 -45.46 -12.43
CA ARG A 365 20.68 -44.88 -13.35
C ARG A 365 20.56 -43.36 -13.46
N ARG A 366 19.53 -42.76 -12.85
CA ARG A 366 19.19 -41.32 -12.94
C ARG A 366 18.95 -40.87 -14.37
N ILE A 367 18.22 -41.69 -15.14
CA ILE A 367 17.88 -41.43 -16.54
C ILE A 367 16.37 -41.09 -16.62
N LEU A 368 16.07 -40.03 -17.32
CA LEU A 368 14.74 -39.64 -17.76
C LEU A 368 14.62 -39.86 -19.26
N THR A 369 13.57 -40.55 -19.69
CA THR A 369 13.26 -40.64 -21.14
C THR A 369 12.21 -39.55 -21.43
N LEU A 370 12.55 -38.66 -22.35
CA LEU A 370 11.69 -37.53 -22.72
C LEU A 370 10.82 -37.88 -23.93
N ASP A 371 9.71 -37.19 -24.12
CA ASP A 371 8.77 -37.35 -25.23
C ASP A 371 9.27 -36.76 -26.56
N ARG A 372 10.39 -36.08 -26.53
CA ARG A 372 11.00 -35.46 -27.73
C ARG A 372 12.51 -35.34 -27.60
N GLU A 373 13.14 -35.20 -28.74
CA GLU A 373 14.60 -35.08 -28.84
C GLU A 373 15.07 -33.70 -28.37
N ILE A 374 16.16 -33.69 -27.61
CA ILE A 374 16.85 -32.47 -27.20
C ILE A 374 18.33 -32.54 -27.65
N THR A 375 18.88 -31.36 -27.92
CA THR A 375 20.31 -31.21 -28.25
C THR A 375 20.96 -30.31 -27.21
N LEU A 376 22.04 -30.78 -26.59
CA LEU A 376 22.81 -29.99 -25.65
C LEU A 376 23.74 -29.01 -26.39
N PRO A 377 23.92 -27.80 -25.91
CA PRO A 377 24.90 -26.86 -26.41
C PRO A 377 26.31 -27.39 -26.15
N SER A 378 27.27 -27.00 -27.02
CA SER A 378 28.65 -27.42 -26.93
C SER A 378 29.41 -26.89 -25.72
N SER A 379 28.85 -25.92 -25.01
CA SER A 379 29.46 -25.28 -23.84
C SER A 379 28.40 -24.75 -22.85
N GLY A 380 28.78 -24.69 -21.58
CA GLY A 380 27.90 -24.23 -20.50
C GLY A 380 27.10 -25.36 -19.84
N THR A 381 26.52 -25.06 -18.69
CA THR A 381 25.70 -26.00 -17.91
C THR A 381 24.24 -25.93 -18.36
N THR A 382 23.70 -27.09 -18.75
CA THR A 382 22.26 -27.23 -19.04
C THR A 382 21.55 -27.76 -17.81
N LEU A 383 20.45 -27.13 -17.45
CA LEU A 383 19.57 -27.57 -16.37
C LEU A 383 18.26 -28.10 -16.95
N ILE A 384 17.66 -29.07 -16.28
CA ILE A 384 16.29 -29.50 -16.53
C ILE A 384 15.44 -29.14 -15.31
N SER A 385 14.34 -28.44 -15.54
CA SER A 385 13.35 -28.12 -14.52
C SER A 385 12.34 -29.26 -14.43
N LEU A 386 12.12 -29.80 -13.24
CA LEU A 386 11.19 -30.88 -12.93
C LEU A 386 10.27 -30.41 -11.81
N VAL A 387 9.15 -31.10 -11.63
CA VAL A 387 8.22 -30.84 -10.53
C VAL A 387 8.34 -31.96 -9.53
N ASP A 388 8.63 -31.62 -8.27
CA ASP A 388 8.75 -32.59 -7.18
C ASP A 388 7.38 -33.08 -6.64
N GLY A 389 7.41 -33.94 -5.61
CA GLY A 389 6.22 -34.50 -5.00
C GLY A 389 5.38 -33.50 -4.21
N GLU A 390 5.93 -32.37 -3.86
CA GLU A 390 5.22 -31.25 -3.20
C GLU A 390 4.64 -30.26 -4.23
N GLY A 391 4.93 -30.48 -5.52
CA GLY A 391 4.48 -29.63 -6.62
C GLY A 391 5.37 -28.41 -6.87
N LEU A 392 6.59 -28.41 -6.33
CA LEU A 392 7.53 -27.31 -6.53
C LEU A 392 8.47 -27.57 -7.70
N PRO A 393 8.83 -26.55 -8.49
CA PRO A 393 9.79 -26.68 -9.57
C PRO A 393 11.21 -26.81 -8.99
N VAL A 394 11.91 -27.87 -9.40
CA VAL A 394 13.28 -28.16 -9.00
C VAL A 394 14.15 -28.24 -10.26
N SER A 395 15.23 -27.45 -10.32
CA SER A 395 16.22 -27.53 -11.40
C SER A 395 17.33 -28.50 -11.03
N VAL A 396 17.66 -29.39 -11.97
CA VAL A 396 18.76 -30.36 -11.83
C VAL A 396 19.69 -30.32 -13.04
N ASP A 397 20.97 -30.61 -12.82
CA ASP A 397 21.95 -30.60 -13.90
C ASP A 397 21.75 -31.77 -14.84
N VAL A 398 21.78 -31.49 -16.16
CA VAL A 398 21.85 -32.48 -17.22
C VAL A 398 23.32 -32.88 -17.40
N GLN A 399 23.60 -34.13 -17.20
CA GLN A 399 24.97 -34.69 -17.33
C GLN A 399 25.28 -35.17 -18.75
N SER A 400 24.34 -35.87 -19.37
CA SER A 400 24.49 -36.36 -20.75
C SER A 400 23.12 -36.62 -21.37
N VAL A 401 23.11 -36.67 -22.71
CA VAL A 401 21.94 -37.06 -23.50
C VAL A 401 22.36 -38.19 -24.44
N THR A 402 21.60 -39.27 -24.47
CA THR A 402 21.79 -40.43 -25.34
C THR A 402 20.58 -40.55 -26.26
N ASP A 403 20.79 -40.81 -27.52
CA ASP A 403 19.74 -40.95 -28.54
C ASP A 403 18.76 -39.75 -28.61
N GLY A 404 19.21 -38.57 -28.18
CA GLY A 404 18.40 -37.35 -28.15
C GLY A 404 17.31 -37.30 -27.08
N VAL A 405 16.85 -38.43 -26.54
CA VAL A 405 15.69 -38.51 -25.65
C VAL A 405 16.01 -39.02 -24.25
N GLN A 406 17.11 -39.78 -24.07
CA GLN A 406 17.50 -40.28 -22.76
C GLN A 406 18.44 -39.29 -22.08
N VAL A 407 17.98 -38.65 -21.03
CA VAL A 407 18.68 -37.60 -20.29
C VAL A 407 19.17 -38.13 -18.95
N GLN A 408 20.46 -38.17 -18.75
CA GLN A 408 21.06 -38.46 -17.46
C GLN A 408 21.16 -37.18 -16.65
N VAL A 409 20.63 -37.19 -15.46
CA VAL A 409 20.56 -36.04 -14.54
C VAL A 409 21.39 -36.28 -13.29
N SER A 410 21.78 -35.17 -12.61
CA SER A 410 22.55 -35.26 -11.36
C SER A 410 21.79 -35.96 -10.25
N ARG A 411 20.47 -35.74 -10.20
CA ARG A 411 19.54 -36.39 -9.28
C ARG A 411 18.12 -36.41 -9.87
N ILE A 412 17.25 -37.29 -9.39
CA ILE A 412 15.83 -37.28 -9.71
C ILE A 412 15.09 -36.88 -8.42
N PRO A 413 14.40 -35.74 -8.38
CA PRO A 413 13.59 -35.35 -7.21
C PRO A 413 12.51 -36.37 -6.91
N ASP A 414 12.10 -36.45 -5.64
CA ASP A 414 10.96 -37.27 -5.24
C ASP A 414 9.68 -36.73 -5.90
N GLY A 415 8.76 -37.64 -6.24
CA GLY A 415 7.52 -37.31 -6.94
C GLY A 415 7.61 -37.22 -8.45
N VAL A 416 8.81 -37.10 -9.05
CA VAL A 416 8.98 -37.19 -10.50
C VAL A 416 8.64 -38.60 -11.01
N ALA A 417 7.69 -38.69 -11.93
CA ALA A 417 7.17 -39.96 -12.47
C ALA A 417 6.90 -39.85 -13.97
N GLU A 418 6.41 -40.91 -14.56
CA GLU A 418 5.89 -40.89 -15.94
C GLU A 418 4.82 -39.82 -16.08
N TYR A 419 4.84 -39.12 -17.21
CA TYR A 419 3.99 -37.99 -17.57
C TYR A 419 4.20 -36.70 -16.74
N SER A 420 5.19 -36.67 -15.82
CA SER A 420 5.62 -35.42 -15.20
C SER A 420 6.15 -34.45 -16.27
N VAL A 421 5.93 -33.15 -16.02
CA VAL A 421 6.40 -32.09 -16.91
C VAL A 421 7.90 -31.86 -16.73
N TRP A 422 8.58 -31.60 -17.83
CA TRP A 422 9.96 -31.13 -17.82
C TRP A 422 10.12 -29.86 -18.65
N GLY A 423 11.10 -29.03 -18.28
CA GLY A 423 11.50 -27.85 -19.05
C GLY A 423 13.03 -27.74 -19.06
N LEU A 424 13.62 -27.42 -20.21
CA LEU A 424 15.07 -27.34 -20.39
C LEU A 424 15.58 -25.92 -20.22
N LYS A 425 16.59 -25.73 -19.36
CA LYS A 425 17.29 -24.45 -19.13
C LYS A 425 18.67 -24.50 -19.81
N LEU A 426 18.75 -23.92 -20.98
CA LEU A 426 20.00 -23.83 -21.72
C LEU A 426 20.81 -22.60 -21.30
N PRO A 427 22.16 -22.67 -21.32
CA PRO A 427 23.00 -21.52 -20.95
C PRO A 427 22.86 -20.33 -21.92
N SER A 428 22.46 -20.59 -23.17
CA SER A 428 22.24 -19.58 -24.21
C SER A 428 20.79 -19.10 -24.32
N LEU A 429 19.86 -19.84 -23.76
CA LEU A 429 18.41 -19.56 -23.82
C LEU A 429 17.86 -19.55 -22.41
N ARG A 430 17.63 -18.35 -21.91
CA ARG A 430 16.97 -18.17 -20.60
C ARG A 430 15.49 -18.48 -20.76
N GLN A 431 14.97 -19.36 -19.91
CA GLN A 431 13.54 -19.47 -19.68
C GLN A 431 13.00 -18.11 -19.32
N ARG A 432 11.80 -17.82 -19.80
CA ARG A 432 11.16 -16.55 -19.52
C ARG A 432 10.37 -16.63 -18.25
N LEU A 433 10.66 -15.73 -17.37
CA LEU A 433 9.91 -15.52 -16.14
C LEU A 433 8.83 -14.47 -16.40
N PHE A 434 7.62 -14.80 -16.03
CA PHE A 434 6.49 -13.90 -16.06
C PHE A 434 5.85 -13.82 -14.69
N ARG A 435 5.33 -12.66 -14.36
CA ARG A 435 4.49 -12.50 -13.19
C ARG A 435 3.05 -12.73 -13.60
N CYS A 436 2.35 -13.63 -12.92
CA CYS A 436 0.94 -13.84 -13.13
C CYS A 436 0.17 -12.56 -12.78
N VAL A 437 -0.59 -12.01 -13.71
CA VAL A 437 -1.36 -10.78 -13.51
C VAL A 437 -2.80 -11.12 -13.13
N ALA A 438 -3.38 -12.13 -13.79
CA ALA A 438 -4.74 -12.56 -13.55
C ALA A 438 -4.87 -14.06 -13.81
N VAL A 439 -5.77 -14.70 -13.09
CA VAL A 439 -6.24 -16.06 -13.36
C VAL A 439 -7.76 -15.97 -13.49
N ARG A 440 -8.29 -16.43 -14.61
CA ARG A 440 -9.73 -16.40 -14.91
C ARG A 440 -10.19 -17.79 -15.28
N GLU A 441 -11.31 -18.21 -14.74
CA GLU A 441 -11.99 -19.42 -15.16
C GLU A 441 -12.78 -19.15 -16.44
N ASN A 442 -12.61 -20.00 -17.43
CA ASN A 442 -13.35 -19.96 -18.69
C ASN A 442 -14.59 -20.85 -18.59
N ASP A 443 -15.55 -20.65 -19.51
CA ASP A 443 -16.82 -21.40 -19.53
C ASP A 443 -16.63 -22.92 -19.76
N ASP A 444 -15.49 -23.34 -20.28
CA ASP A 444 -15.11 -24.75 -20.51
C ASP A 444 -14.38 -25.40 -19.34
N GLY A 445 -14.23 -24.71 -18.21
CA GLY A 445 -13.53 -25.19 -17.02
C GLY A 445 -12.00 -25.15 -17.14
N THR A 446 -11.48 -24.44 -18.12
CA THR A 446 -10.05 -24.09 -18.21
C THR A 446 -9.78 -22.77 -17.48
N TYR A 447 -8.52 -22.46 -17.23
CA TYR A 447 -8.08 -21.23 -16.58
C TYR A 447 -7.12 -20.45 -17.51
N ALA A 448 -7.38 -19.15 -17.65
CA ALA A 448 -6.55 -18.24 -18.46
C ALA A 448 -5.95 -17.11 -17.61
#